data_0f4ffa2cc08a0c8ab34ff576b6882c86
#
_entry.id   0f4ffa2cc08a0c8ab34ff576b6882c86
#
_cell.length_a   1.000
_cell.length_b   1.000
_cell.length_c   1.000
_cell.angle_alpha   90.00
_cell.angle_beta   90.00
_cell.angle_gamma   90.00
#
_symmetry.space_group_name_H-M   'P 1'
#
loop_
_entity.id
_entity.type
_entity.pdbx_description
1 polymer ?
#
loop_
_entity_poly.entity_id
_entity_poly.type
_entity_poly.pdbx_seq_one_letter_code
_entity_poly.pdbx_strand_id
1 'polypeptide(L)'
;MVIFAINLIFAMKSTEIATLEPKKNILIKGAQIHNLKNLDVVIPRNQLVVITGLSGSGKSSLAFDTLYAEGQRRYVESLSSYARQFLGRLDKPKVEYIKGIAPAIAIEQKVNTTNARSTVGTSTEIYDYVKLLYARIGRTYSPVSGQEVKK
;
A
#
# COMPACT_ATOMS: atom_id res chain seq x y z
N MET A 1 7.53 13.54 21.53
CA MET A 1 7.07 13.33 20.14
C MET A 1 7.82 14.33 19.27
N VAL A 2 8.86 13.90 18.61
CA VAL A 2 9.68 14.77 17.74
C VAL A 2 9.27 14.49 16.32
N ILE A 3 8.61 15.45 15.68
CA ILE A 3 8.23 15.39 14.27
C ILE A 3 9.44 15.85 13.47
N PHE A 4 10.20 14.92 12.89
CA PHE A 4 11.18 15.25 11.88
C PHE A 4 10.50 15.21 10.51
N ALA A 5 10.21 16.37 9.94
CA ALA A 5 9.96 16.49 8.53
C ALA A 5 11.28 16.21 7.79
N ILE A 6 11.45 15.00 7.29
CA ILE A 6 12.60 14.69 6.43
C ILE A 6 12.33 15.31 5.06
N ASN A 7 12.68 16.58 4.93
CA ASN A 7 12.74 17.25 3.63
C ASN A 7 14.01 16.86 2.84
N LEU A 8 14.71 15.84 3.33
CA LEU A 8 15.92 15.31 2.70
C LEU A 8 15.80 13.79 2.70
N ILE A 9 15.51 13.21 1.56
CA ILE A 9 15.98 11.85 1.28
C ILE A 9 17.50 12.01 1.26
N PHE A 10 18.16 11.71 2.38
CA PHE A 10 19.61 11.59 2.41
C PHE A 10 19.96 10.41 1.52
N ALA A 11 20.26 10.69 0.26
CA ALA A 11 21.04 9.81 -0.57
C ALA A 11 22.47 9.78 0.03
N MET A 12 22.65 8.97 1.06
CA MET A 12 23.96 8.76 1.66
C MET A 12 24.83 8.01 0.65
N LYS A 13 26.11 8.34 0.60
CA LYS A 13 27.06 7.57 -0.21
C LYS A 13 27.04 6.11 0.26
N SER A 14 27.00 5.18 -0.69
CA SER A 14 26.87 3.72 -0.48
C SER A 14 27.86 3.14 0.57
N THR A 15 29.00 3.77 0.78
CA THR A 15 30.04 3.40 1.76
C THR A 15 29.66 3.67 3.20
N GLU A 16 28.81 4.68 3.48
CA GLU A 16 28.44 5.07 4.84
C GLU A 16 27.31 4.19 5.41
N ILE A 17 26.44 3.67 4.55
CA ILE A 17 25.30 2.83 4.97
C ILE A 17 25.79 1.50 5.55
N ALA A 18 26.89 0.95 5.05
CA ALA A 18 27.41 -0.34 5.49
C ALA A 18 27.92 -0.34 6.95
N THR A 19 28.26 0.83 7.49
CA THR A 19 28.79 1.00 8.87
C THR A 19 27.71 1.22 9.92
N LEU A 20 26.45 1.47 9.49
CA LEU A 20 25.37 1.78 10.41
C LEU A 20 24.75 0.51 11.03
N GLU A 21 24.37 0.62 12.31
CA GLU A 21 23.77 -0.47 13.06
C GLU A 21 22.32 -0.76 12.63
N PRO A 22 22.02 -1.98 12.12
CA PRO A 22 20.66 -2.36 11.77
C PRO A 22 19.67 -2.42 12.95
N LYS A 23 20.19 -2.44 14.20
CA LYS A 23 19.38 -2.40 15.41
C LYS A 23 18.73 -1.04 15.62
N LYS A 24 19.38 0.04 15.19
CA LYS A 24 18.90 1.42 15.35
C LYS A 24 18.25 1.98 14.09
N ASN A 25 18.58 1.43 12.93
CA ASN A 25 18.14 1.93 11.64
C ASN A 25 17.63 0.82 10.72
N ILE A 26 16.71 1.18 9.82
CA ILE A 26 16.37 0.38 8.65
C ILE A 26 17.26 0.88 7.52
N LEU A 27 18.03 -0.02 6.95
CA LEU A 27 19.00 0.27 5.88
C LEU A 27 18.46 -0.30 4.57
N ILE A 28 18.21 0.53 3.59
CA ILE A 28 17.77 0.14 2.24
C ILE A 28 18.87 0.50 1.30
N LYS A 29 19.32 -0.47 0.49
CA LYS A 29 20.31 -0.25 -0.55
C LYS A 29 19.77 -0.68 -1.90
N GLY A 30 19.97 0.18 -2.90
CA GLY A 30 19.69 -0.12 -4.27
C GLY A 30 18.20 -0.27 -4.61
N ALA A 31 17.31 0.53 -4.03
CA ALA A 31 15.89 0.46 -4.35
C ALA A 31 15.59 0.93 -5.77
N GLN A 32 14.98 0.05 -6.60
CA GLN A 32 14.73 0.27 -8.03
C GLN A 32 13.29 -0.06 -8.44
N ILE A 33 12.35 -0.01 -7.52
CA ILE A 33 10.93 -0.27 -7.83
C ILE A 33 10.31 0.95 -8.50
N HIS A 34 9.53 0.71 -9.56
CA HIS A 34 8.86 1.74 -10.35
C HIS A 34 9.83 2.85 -10.80
N ASN A 35 9.66 4.05 -10.28
CA ASN A 35 10.47 5.23 -10.64
C ASN A 35 11.67 5.48 -9.71
N LEU A 36 11.93 4.60 -8.75
CA LEU A 36 13.12 4.67 -7.91
C LEU A 36 14.39 4.32 -8.69
N LYS A 37 15.38 5.20 -8.64
CA LYS A 37 16.63 5.10 -9.41
C LYS A 37 17.79 4.69 -8.53
N ASN A 38 17.84 3.40 -8.15
CA ASN A 38 18.91 2.84 -7.33
C ASN A 38 19.14 3.64 -6.04
N LEU A 39 18.06 3.86 -5.30
CA LEU A 39 18.02 4.75 -4.14
C LEU A 39 18.55 4.03 -2.89
N ASP A 40 19.49 4.65 -2.20
CA ASP A 40 20.00 4.25 -0.91
C ASP A 40 19.39 5.10 0.20
N VAL A 41 18.76 4.48 1.23
CA VAL A 41 18.03 5.20 2.29
C VAL A 41 18.29 4.59 3.65
N VAL A 42 18.45 5.45 4.64
CA VAL A 42 18.51 5.10 6.06
C VAL A 42 17.32 5.68 6.78
N ILE A 43 16.57 4.83 7.47
CA ILE A 43 15.37 5.24 8.22
C ILE A 43 15.58 4.88 9.70
N PRO A 44 15.51 5.83 10.62
CA PRO A 44 15.66 5.56 12.05
C PRO A 44 14.49 4.71 12.55
N ARG A 45 14.78 3.76 13.43
CA ARG A 45 13.75 2.92 14.08
C ARG A 45 13.19 3.61 15.33
N ASN A 46 12.00 3.16 15.73
CA ASN A 46 11.31 3.63 16.94
C ASN A 46 11.04 5.16 16.96
N GLN A 47 10.89 5.75 15.80
CA GLN A 47 10.58 7.16 15.61
C GLN A 47 9.46 7.31 14.58
N LEU A 48 8.71 8.42 14.67
CA LEU A 48 7.78 8.81 13.63
C LEU A 48 8.57 9.41 12.47
N VAL A 49 8.48 8.76 11.31
CA VAL A 49 9.15 9.19 10.07
C VAL A 49 8.08 9.61 9.06
N VAL A 50 8.23 10.77 8.47
CA VAL A 50 7.32 11.29 7.44
C VAL A 50 8.05 11.36 6.11
N ILE A 51 7.49 10.70 5.08
CA ILE A 51 8.02 10.74 3.70
C ILE A 51 7.24 11.78 2.92
N THR A 52 7.92 12.86 2.49
CA THR A 52 7.32 13.95 1.74
C THR A 52 8.00 14.11 0.37
N GLY A 53 7.37 14.86 -0.53
CA GLY A 53 7.92 15.15 -1.86
C GLY A 53 6.82 15.37 -2.89
N LEU A 54 7.21 15.73 -4.10
CA LEU A 54 6.31 15.96 -5.23
C LEU A 54 5.52 14.70 -5.60
N SER A 55 4.36 14.89 -6.23
CA SER A 55 3.61 13.76 -6.79
C SER A 55 4.47 13.03 -7.83
N GLY A 56 4.41 11.69 -7.83
CA GLY A 56 5.23 10.88 -8.71
C GLY A 56 6.70 10.72 -8.31
N SER A 57 7.16 11.28 -7.17
CA SER A 57 8.57 11.17 -6.73
C SER A 57 8.97 9.81 -6.15
N GLY A 58 8.05 8.84 -6.09
CA GLY A 58 8.37 7.49 -5.58
C GLY A 58 8.12 7.27 -4.08
N LYS A 59 7.45 8.18 -3.38
CA LYS A 59 7.13 8.05 -1.95
C LYS A 59 6.39 6.74 -1.63
N SER A 60 5.32 6.49 -2.37
CA SER A 60 4.53 5.25 -2.21
C SER A 60 5.33 4.02 -2.59
N SER A 61 6.15 4.09 -3.65
CA SER A 61 7.02 3.00 -4.06
C SER A 61 8.07 2.66 -3.00
N LEU A 62 8.59 3.65 -2.29
CA LEU A 62 9.51 3.41 -1.17
C LEU A 62 8.79 2.84 0.04
N ALA A 63 7.64 3.42 0.45
CA ALA A 63 6.93 3.03 1.66
C ALA A 63 6.20 1.69 1.52
N PHE A 64 5.40 1.52 0.46
CA PHE A 64 4.55 0.35 0.29
C PHE A 64 5.23 -0.75 -0.55
N ASP A 65 5.71 -0.42 -1.74
CA ASP A 65 6.24 -1.43 -2.67
C ASP A 65 7.65 -1.91 -2.28
N THR A 66 8.38 -1.16 -1.44
CA THR A 66 9.71 -1.54 -0.96
C THR A 66 9.69 -1.98 0.50
N LEU A 67 9.41 -1.07 1.43
CA LEU A 67 9.49 -1.35 2.87
C LEU A 67 8.40 -2.33 3.33
N TYR A 68 7.14 -1.97 3.11
CA TYR A 68 6.03 -2.81 3.55
C TYR A 68 6.06 -4.18 2.86
N ALA A 69 6.29 -4.23 1.55
CA ALA A 69 6.37 -5.47 0.79
C ALA A 69 7.44 -6.42 1.34
N GLU A 70 8.65 -5.91 1.64
CA GLU A 70 9.71 -6.74 2.23
C GLU A 70 9.42 -7.15 3.66
N GLY A 71 8.85 -6.27 4.49
CA GLY A 71 8.45 -6.60 5.86
C GLY A 71 7.39 -7.69 5.89
N GLN A 72 6.40 -7.59 5.02
CA GLN A 72 5.33 -8.58 4.87
C GLN A 72 5.86 -9.92 4.33
N ARG A 73 6.73 -9.86 3.31
CA ARG A 73 7.38 -11.06 2.73
C ARG A 73 8.14 -11.84 3.80
N ARG A 74 8.96 -11.17 4.60
CA ARG A 74 9.71 -11.83 5.70
C ARG A 74 8.82 -12.38 6.79
N TYR A 75 7.73 -11.68 7.09
CA TYR A 75 6.74 -12.18 8.03
C TYR A 75 6.11 -13.47 7.52
N VAL A 76 5.65 -13.50 6.27
CA VAL A 76 5.06 -14.69 5.64
C VAL A 76 6.08 -15.84 5.56
N GLU A 77 7.34 -15.55 5.24
CA GLU A 77 8.40 -16.57 5.21
C GLU A 77 8.69 -17.18 6.59
N SER A 78 8.46 -16.45 7.68
CA SER A 78 8.61 -16.97 9.05
C SER A 78 7.48 -17.91 9.49
N LEU A 79 6.37 -17.94 8.76
CA LEU A 79 5.22 -18.79 9.07
C LEU A 79 5.44 -20.24 8.64
N SER A 80 4.60 -21.15 9.13
CA SER A 80 4.62 -22.56 8.73
C SER A 80 4.36 -22.72 7.23
N SER A 81 4.82 -23.84 6.64
CA SER A 81 4.57 -24.15 5.23
C SER A 81 3.08 -24.19 4.87
N TYR A 82 2.26 -24.68 5.82
CA TYR A 82 0.81 -24.71 5.66
C TYR A 82 0.22 -23.29 5.57
N ALA A 83 0.56 -22.40 6.50
CA ALA A 83 0.07 -21.02 6.49
C ALA A 83 0.50 -20.25 5.23
N ARG A 84 1.71 -20.49 4.72
CA ARG A 84 2.21 -19.88 3.49
C ARG A 84 1.40 -20.24 2.24
N GLN A 85 0.81 -21.43 2.18
CA GLN A 85 -0.04 -21.84 1.05
C GLN A 85 -1.30 -20.98 0.92
N PHE A 86 -1.86 -20.52 2.05
CA PHE A 86 -3.06 -19.66 2.03
C PHE A 86 -2.77 -18.19 1.75
N LEU A 87 -1.61 -17.69 2.17
CA LEU A 87 -1.24 -16.29 2.03
C LEU A 87 -0.66 -15.94 0.65
N GLY A 88 -0.36 -16.97 -0.16
CA GLY A 88 0.27 -16.79 -1.45
C GLY A 88 1.75 -16.41 -1.36
N ARG A 89 2.40 -16.41 -2.52
CA ARG A 89 3.81 -16.02 -2.64
C ARG A 89 3.91 -14.52 -2.88
N LEU A 90 4.64 -13.83 -2.02
CA LEU A 90 4.93 -12.42 -2.18
C LEU A 90 6.23 -12.23 -2.96
N ASP A 91 6.21 -11.38 -3.97
CA ASP A 91 7.38 -11.08 -4.77
C ASP A 91 8.39 -10.27 -3.94
N LYS A 92 9.67 -10.58 -4.15
CA LYS A 92 10.76 -9.83 -3.52
C LYS A 92 10.86 -8.45 -4.21
N PRO A 93 10.86 -7.35 -3.45
CA PRO A 93 11.08 -6.04 -4.03
C PRO A 93 12.46 -5.95 -4.71
N LYS A 94 12.56 -5.16 -5.77
CA LYS A 94 13.79 -4.96 -6.52
C LYS A 94 14.73 -4.04 -5.75
N VAL A 95 15.51 -4.63 -4.85
CA VAL A 95 16.51 -3.96 -4.00
C VAL A 95 17.75 -4.81 -3.89
N GLU A 96 18.91 -4.21 -3.63
CA GLU A 96 20.13 -4.94 -3.35
C GLU A 96 20.00 -5.67 -1.99
N TYR A 97 19.67 -4.91 -0.92
CA TYR A 97 19.30 -5.47 0.38
C TYR A 97 18.48 -4.49 1.23
N ILE A 98 17.72 -5.06 2.18
CA ILE A 98 17.10 -4.31 3.28
C ILE A 98 17.51 -4.99 4.59
N LYS A 99 18.09 -4.22 5.53
CA LYS A 99 18.46 -4.67 6.88
C LYS A 99 17.68 -3.90 7.93
N GLY A 100 17.49 -4.51 9.11
CA GLY A 100 16.82 -3.87 10.26
C GLY A 100 15.29 -3.76 10.16
N ILE A 101 14.67 -4.35 9.13
CA ILE A 101 13.20 -4.33 8.99
C ILE A 101 12.55 -5.34 9.95
N ALA A 102 11.43 -4.93 10.54
CA ALA A 102 10.53 -5.79 11.33
C ALA A 102 9.27 -6.10 10.53
N PRO A 103 8.43 -7.06 10.96
CA PRO A 103 7.10 -7.24 10.41
C PRO A 103 6.35 -5.92 10.35
N ALA A 104 5.73 -5.63 9.21
CA ALA A 104 5.12 -4.34 8.94
C ALA A 104 3.61 -4.46 8.75
N ILE A 105 2.88 -3.44 9.18
CA ILE A 105 1.45 -3.26 8.90
C ILE A 105 1.33 -1.99 8.07
N ALA A 106 0.57 -2.05 6.98
CA ALA A 106 0.23 -0.87 6.19
C ALA A 106 -1.26 -0.56 6.32
N ILE A 107 -1.58 0.72 6.42
CA ILE A 107 -2.94 1.24 6.30
C ILE A 107 -2.96 2.11 5.05
N GLU A 108 -3.69 1.66 4.04
CA GLU A 108 -3.81 2.39 2.78
C GLU A 108 -5.15 3.13 2.72
N GLN A 109 -5.12 4.28 2.07
CA GLN A 109 -6.33 5.07 1.82
C GLN A 109 -7.21 4.44 0.73
N LYS A 110 -6.62 3.63 -0.14
CA LYS A 110 -7.37 2.92 -1.19
C LYS A 110 -7.92 1.61 -0.65
N VAL A 111 -9.22 1.45 -0.71
CA VAL A 111 -9.87 0.16 -0.49
C VAL A 111 -9.59 -0.69 -1.73
N ASN A 112 -8.74 -1.69 -1.60
CA ASN A 112 -8.56 -2.70 -2.65
C ASN A 112 -9.81 -3.58 -2.68
N THR A 113 -10.72 -3.28 -3.58
CA THR A 113 -11.82 -4.20 -3.88
C THR A 113 -11.24 -5.35 -4.70
N THR A 114 -11.19 -6.53 -4.12
CA THR A 114 -10.76 -7.77 -4.80
C THR A 114 -11.67 -8.16 -5.96
N ASN A 115 -12.88 -7.60 -6.00
CA ASN A 115 -13.83 -7.82 -7.06
C ASN A 115 -14.14 -6.48 -7.77
N ALA A 116 -13.78 -6.38 -9.05
CA ALA A 116 -14.02 -5.19 -9.88
C ALA A 116 -15.52 -4.81 -10.01
N ARG A 117 -16.43 -5.72 -9.71
CA ARG A 117 -17.89 -5.48 -9.72
C ARG A 117 -18.44 -5.11 -8.34
N SER A 118 -17.62 -5.10 -7.30
CA SER A 118 -18.05 -4.72 -5.95
C SER A 118 -18.08 -3.20 -5.82
N THR A 119 -19.27 -2.67 -5.59
CA THR A 119 -19.49 -1.26 -5.24
C THR A 119 -19.79 -1.13 -3.75
N VAL A 120 -19.75 0.08 -3.19
CA VAL A 120 -20.16 0.33 -1.80
C VAL A 120 -21.58 -0.19 -1.54
N GLY A 121 -22.49 0.03 -2.48
CA GLY A 121 -23.87 -0.44 -2.36
C GLY A 121 -24.02 -1.94 -2.24
N THR A 122 -23.23 -2.71 -3.01
CA THR A 122 -23.26 -4.18 -2.96
C THR A 122 -22.52 -4.74 -1.75
N SER A 123 -21.42 -4.10 -1.33
CA SER A 123 -20.62 -4.55 -0.17
C SER A 123 -21.30 -4.28 1.17
N THR A 124 -22.17 -3.27 1.23
CA THR A 124 -22.94 -2.90 2.44
C THR A 124 -24.38 -3.42 2.44
N GLU A 125 -24.76 -4.18 1.40
CA GLU A 125 -26.13 -4.68 1.17
C GLU A 125 -27.19 -3.58 0.98
N ILE A 126 -26.80 -2.30 1.02
CA ILE A 126 -27.71 -1.16 0.80
C ILE A 126 -28.40 -1.25 -0.57
N TYR A 127 -27.72 -1.83 -1.56
CA TYR A 127 -28.26 -1.99 -2.91
C TYR A 127 -29.59 -2.76 -2.93
N ASP A 128 -29.75 -3.79 -2.11
CA ASP A 128 -30.96 -4.59 -2.07
C ASP A 128 -32.13 -3.82 -1.46
N TYR A 129 -31.88 -3.02 -0.44
CA TYR A 129 -32.89 -2.12 0.13
C TYR A 129 -33.30 -1.03 -0.85
N VAL A 130 -32.35 -0.41 -1.55
CA VAL A 130 -32.62 0.60 -2.57
C VAL A 130 -33.42 -0.01 -3.73
N LYS A 131 -33.06 -1.21 -4.18
CA LYS A 131 -33.80 -1.94 -5.22
C LYS A 131 -35.25 -2.19 -4.81
N LEU A 132 -35.48 -2.64 -3.57
CA LEU A 132 -36.82 -2.86 -3.05
C LEU A 132 -37.62 -1.55 -2.97
N LEU A 133 -36.98 -0.47 -2.49
CA LEU A 133 -37.62 0.84 -2.43
C LEU A 133 -38.06 1.32 -3.80
N TYR A 134 -37.17 1.29 -4.80
CA TYR A 134 -37.52 1.72 -6.15
C TYR A 134 -38.52 0.79 -6.84
N ALA A 135 -38.54 -0.49 -6.50
CA ALA A 135 -39.58 -1.40 -6.99
C ALA A 135 -40.97 -1.05 -6.47
N ARG A 136 -41.07 -0.40 -5.28
CA ARG A 136 -42.34 -0.01 -4.66
C ARG A 136 -42.82 1.38 -5.06
N ILE A 137 -41.93 2.36 -5.09
CA ILE A 137 -42.26 3.78 -5.27
C ILE A 137 -41.59 4.40 -6.51
N GLY A 138 -40.70 3.71 -7.13
CA GLY A 138 -39.95 4.21 -8.29
C GLY A 138 -40.84 4.37 -9.53
N ARG A 139 -40.56 5.43 -10.30
CA ARG A 139 -41.17 5.64 -11.62
C ARG A 139 -40.11 5.42 -12.69
N THR A 140 -40.46 4.67 -13.73
CA THR A 140 -39.53 4.37 -14.83
C THR A 140 -39.78 5.35 -15.97
N TYR A 141 -38.74 6.00 -16.42
CA TYR A 141 -38.77 6.91 -17.57
C TYR A 141 -37.98 6.33 -18.73
N SER A 142 -38.46 6.44 -19.93
CA SER A 142 -37.76 6.02 -21.14
C SER A 142 -36.53 6.94 -21.37
N PRO A 143 -35.31 6.41 -21.54
CA PRO A 143 -34.12 7.22 -21.80
C PRO A 143 -34.14 7.87 -23.21
N VAL A 144 -34.99 7.40 -24.11
CA VAL A 144 -35.12 7.94 -25.49
C VAL A 144 -36.16 9.04 -25.58
N SER A 145 -37.34 8.83 -24.98
CA SER A 145 -38.49 9.76 -25.11
C SER A 145 -38.69 10.64 -23.86
N GLY A 146 -38.03 10.32 -22.74
CA GLY A 146 -38.27 11.02 -21.46
C GLY A 146 -39.67 10.79 -20.85
N GLN A 147 -40.52 10.00 -21.48
CA GLN A 147 -41.88 9.75 -20.99
C GLN A 147 -41.88 8.63 -19.95
N GLU A 148 -42.85 8.74 -19.00
CA GLU A 148 -43.06 7.71 -18.00
C GLU A 148 -43.58 6.43 -18.64
N VAL A 149 -42.91 5.32 -18.38
CA VAL A 149 -43.34 3.98 -18.81
C VAL A 149 -44.31 3.45 -17.79
N LYS A 150 -45.62 3.44 -18.17
CA LYS A 150 -46.68 2.82 -17.36
C LYS A 150 -46.78 1.33 -17.68
N LYS A 151 -47.00 0.52 -16.65
CA LYS A 151 -47.34 -0.90 -16.80
C LYS A 151 -48.70 -1.05 -17.45
#